data_17662a2243439620d367ff14f8215b58
#
_entry.id   17662a2243439620d367ff14f8215b58
#
_cell.length_a   1.000
_cell.length_b   1.000
_cell.length_c   1.000
_cell.angle_alpha   90.00
_cell.angle_beta   90.00
_cell.angle_gamma   90.00
#
_symmetry.space_group_name_H-M   'P 1'
#
loop_
_entity.id
_entity.type
_entity.pdbx_description
1 polymer ?
#
loop_
_entity_poly.entity_id
_entity_poly.type
_entity_poly.pdbx_seq_one_letter_code
_entity_poly.pdbx_strand_id
1 'polypeptide(L)'
;MKIGICGIGRMGLVMAERLIDEGQSVCVWNRTASKVALLVEKGAKQAQTPAQLIDSCDIVISMLFDDSAQKVVYEGTDGLLSAGSKTALIVDMGTMTPDAAIALGKITNEAGFNFLECPVGGTVAPARAGKLLGMAGGNQADFDLVKPVFEMLCRRVELVGNVGSGAAMKLAINLPLATYWEALSESLSLAIAGGVE
;
A
#
# COMPACT_ATOMS: atom_id res chain seq x y z
N MET A 1 13.75 12.61 -3.58
CA MET A 1 13.20 11.80 -2.49
C MET A 1 13.50 10.34 -2.79
N LYS A 2 13.91 9.56 -1.81
CA LYS A 2 14.14 8.11 -1.98
C LYS A 2 12.92 7.36 -1.46
N ILE A 3 12.31 6.55 -2.32
CA ILE A 3 11.06 5.87 -2.02
C ILE A 3 11.31 4.37 -1.93
N GLY A 4 10.96 3.76 -0.80
CA GLY A 4 11.00 2.33 -0.58
C GLY A 4 9.65 1.69 -0.90
N ILE A 5 9.64 0.53 -1.56
CA ILE A 5 8.45 -0.31 -1.70
C ILE A 5 8.70 -1.65 -1.04
N CYS A 6 7.93 -1.92 0.00
CA CYS A 6 7.95 -3.16 0.77
C CYS A 6 6.77 -4.05 0.36
N GLY A 7 7.06 -5.17 -0.29
CA GLY A 7 6.02 -6.07 -0.80
C GLY A 7 5.78 -5.91 -2.31
N ILE A 8 6.53 -6.68 -3.11
CA ILE A 8 6.46 -6.72 -4.58
C ILE A 8 5.49 -7.83 -4.99
N GLY A 9 4.21 -7.61 -4.66
CA GLY A 9 3.07 -8.34 -5.19
C GLY A 9 2.57 -7.70 -6.50
N ARG A 10 1.34 -8.05 -6.91
CA ARG A 10 0.74 -7.51 -8.16
C ARG A 10 0.64 -5.98 -8.15
N MET A 11 0.25 -5.38 -7.02
CA MET A 11 0.12 -3.93 -6.89
C MET A 11 1.48 -3.27 -6.65
N GLY A 12 2.27 -3.76 -5.70
CA GLY A 12 3.58 -3.19 -5.38
C GLY A 12 4.54 -3.18 -6.57
N LEU A 13 4.48 -4.20 -7.44
CA LEU A 13 5.26 -4.24 -8.67
C LEU A 13 4.94 -3.04 -9.57
N VAL A 14 3.67 -2.84 -9.92
CA VAL A 14 3.28 -1.77 -10.86
C VAL A 14 3.38 -0.38 -10.26
N MET A 15 3.24 -0.24 -8.94
CA MET A 15 3.49 1.01 -8.24
C MET A 15 4.98 1.37 -8.26
N ALA A 16 5.87 0.39 -8.03
CA ALA A 16 7.31 0.60 -8.13
C ALA A 16 7.73 0.96 -9.57
N GLU A 17 7.21 0.24 -10.58
CA GLU A 17 7.42 0.58 -11.99
C GLU A 17 7.00 2.02 -12.29
N ARG A 18 5.80 2.41 -11.86
CA ARG A 18 5.28 3.77 -12.07
C ARG A 18 6.19 4.83 -11.46
N LEU A 19 6.66 4.63 -10.23
CA LEU A 19 7.57 5.57 -9.57
C LEU A 19 8.93 5.68 -10.28
N ILE A 20 9.45 4.57 -10.81
CA ILE A 20 10.67 4.57 -11.64
C ILE A 20 10.43 5.36 -12.93
N ASP A 21 9.30 5.13 -13.61
CA ASP A 21 8.94 5.82 -14.85
C ASP A 21 8.75 7.35 -14.63
N GLU A 22 8.34 7.75 -13.41
CA GLU A 22 8.30 9.16 -12.96
C GLU A 22 9.68 9.71 -12.52
N GLY A 23 10.76 8.96 -12.75
CA GLY A 23 12.13 9.39 -12.46
C GLY A 23 12.51 9.36 -10.97
N GLN A 24 11.77 8.65 -10.13
CA GLN A 24 12.06 8.59 -8.72
C GLN A 24 13.19 7.58 -8.39
N SER A 25 13.95 7.86 -7.34
CA SER A 25 14.92 6.91 -6.79
C SER A 25 14.17 5.86 -5.95
N VAL A 26 13.98 4.67 -6.50
CA VAL A 26 13.20 3.59 -5.88
C VAL A 26 14.12 2.52 -5.31
N CYS A 27 13.84 2.11 -4.07
CA CYS A 27 14.41 0.93 -3.43
C CYS A 27 13.30 -0.08 -3.16
N VAL A 28 13.55 -1.35 -3.34
CA VAL A 28 12.53 -2.40 -3.24
C VAL A 28 12.97 -3.51 -2.32
N TRP A 29 12.00 -4.06 -1.60
CA TRP A 29 12.19 -5.30 -0.84
C TRP A 29 10.99 -6.23 -1.01
N ASN A 30 11.27 -7.51 -1.10
CA ASN A 30 10.24 -8.55 -1.08
C ASN A 30 10.79 -9.84 -0.45
N ARG A 31 9.96 -10.55 0.31
CA ARG A 31 10.32 -11.84 0.93
C ARG A 31 10.91 -12.84 -0.08
N THR A 32 10.35 -12.90 -1.28
CA THR A 32 10.88 -13.70 -2.40
C THR A 32 11.74 -12.80 -3.27
N ALA A 33 13.06 -12.90 -3.15
CA ALA A 33 14.01 -12.01 -3.82
C ALA A 33 13.89 -12.00 -5.36
N SER A 34 13.53 -13.12 -5.99
CA SER A 34 13.36 -13.18 -7.44
C SER A 34 12.27 -12.26 -7.99
N LYS A 35 11.30 -11.85 -7.17
CA LYS A 35 10.22 -10.94 -7.60
C LYS A 35 10.67 -9.49 -7.82
N VAL A 36 11.84 -9.11 -7.33
CA VAL A 36 12.36 -7.74 -7.51
C VAL A 36 13.28 -7.61 -8.73
N ALA A 37 13.69 -8.72 -9.36
CA ALA A 37 14.68 -8.73 -10.44
C ALA A 37 14.35 -7.75 -11.59
N LEU A 38 13.12 -7.77 -12.09
CA LEU A 38 12.66 -6.86 -13.14
C LEU A 38 12.74 -5.38 -12.75
N LEU A 39 12.50 -5.07 -11.49
CA LEU A 39 12.59 -3.68 -11.00
C LEU A 39 14.05 -3.24 -10.88
N VAL A 40 14.95 -4.14 -10.50
CA VAL A 40 16.40 -3.89 -10.45
C VAL A 40 16.93 -3.63 -11.85
N GLU A 41 16.52 -4.41 -12.87
CA GLU A 41 16.85 -4.17 -14.28
C GLU A 41 16.37 -2.81 -14.77
N LYS A 42 15.25 -2.30 -14.22
CA LYS A 42 14.73 -0.95 -14.49
C LYS A 42 15.39 0.15 -13.66
N GLY A 43 16.38 -0.15 -12.84
CA GLY A 43 17.15 0.82 -12.07
C GLY A 43 16.76 0.97 -10.60
N ALA A 44 15.83 0.17 -10.08
CA ALA A 44 15.57 0.13 -8.64
C ALA A 44 16.75 -0.47 -7.86
N LYS A 45 16.97 -0.01 -6.64
CA LYS A 45 17.87 -0.65 -5.69
C LYS A 45 17.15 -1.75 -4.93
N GLN A 46 17.84 -2.86 -4.64
CA GLN A 46 17.30 -3.91 -3.79
C GLN A 46 17.82 -3.78 -2.36
N ALA A 47 16.93 -3.76 -1.38
CA ALA A 47 17.27 -3.95 0.01
C ALA A 47 17.27 -5.46 0.37
N GLN A 48 18.16 -5.86 1.27
CA GLN A 48 18.26 -7.26 1.72
C GLN A 48 17.24 -7.57 2.83
N THR A 49 16.90 -6.56 3.64
CA THR A 49 15.93 -6.67 4.75
C THR A 49 14.97 -5.48 4.74
N PRO A 50 13.78 -5.60 5.38
CA PRO A 50 12.89 -4.47 5.60
C PRO A 50 13.56 -3.32 6.37
N ALA A 51 14.38 -3.62 7.38
CA ALA A 51 15.13 -2.62 8.12
C ALA A 51 16.09 -1.82 7.22
N GLN A 52 16.86 -2.51 6.35
CA GLN A 52 17.73 -1.85 5.39
C GLN A 52 16.94 -0.96 4.40
N LEU A 53 15.72 -1.36 4.04
CA LEU A 53 14.85 -0.55 3.18
C LEU A 53 14.53 0.80 3.85
N ILE A 54 14.11 0.77 5.12
CA ILE A 54 13.84 1.96 5.93
C ILE A 54 15.09 2.85 6.04
N ASP A 55 16.24 2.28 6.41
CA ASP A 55 17.48 3.03 6.60
C ASP A 55 17.97 3.72 5.31
N SER A 56 17.47 3.27 4.16
CA SER A 56 17.89 3.77 2.84
C SER A 56 16.92 4.78 2.21
N CYS A 57 15.74 4.98 2.78
CA CYS A 57 14.64 5.72 2.15
C CYS A 57 14.10 6.84 3.05
N ASP A 58 13.48 7.85 2.42
CA ASP A 58 12.78 8.94 3.11
C ASP A 58 11.32 8.54 3.41
N ILE A 59 10.70 7.76 2.51
CA ILE A 59 9.35 7.23 2.62
C ILE A 59 9.41 5.74 2.28
N VAL A 60 8.72 4.90 3.05
CA VAL A 60 8.55 3.48 2.74
C VAL A 60 7.07 3.16 2.64
N ILE A 61 6.65 2.73 1.46
CA ILE A 61 5.30 2.23 1.20
C ILE A 61 5.31 0.72 1.42
N SER A 62 4.45 0.23 2.33
CA SER A 62 4.18 -1.20 2.48
C SER A 62 2.92 -1.57 1.68
N MET A 63 3.03 -2.67 0.92
CA MET A 63 1.95 -3.21 0.10
C MET A 63 1.86 -4.73 0.33
N LEU A 64 1.39 -5.09 1.52
CA LEU A 64 1.34 -6.46 2.01
C LEU A 64 -0.08 -7.03 1.85
N PHE A 65 -0.18 -8.35 1.78
CA PHE A 65 -1.44 -9.02 1.44
C PHE A 65 -2.25 -9.42 2.68
N ASP A 66 -1.57 -9.81 3.77
CA ASP A 66 -2.22 -10.37 4.96
C ASP A 66 -1.52 -9.95 6.25
N ASP A 67 -2.23 -10.10 7.37
CA ASP A 67 -1.79 -9.72 8.71
C ASP A 67 -0.53 -10.49 9.15
N SER A 68 -0.39 -11.75 8.72
CA SER A 68 0.77 -12.58 9.08
C SER A 68 2.04 -12.06 8.40
N ALA A 69 1.95 -11.70 7.13
CA ALA A 69 3.05 -11.06 6.41
C ALA A 69 3.38 -9.69 7.00
N GLN A 70 2.36 -8.93 7.38
CA GLN A 70 2.52 -7.61 7.99
C GLN A 70 3.27 -7.72 9.32
N LYS A 71 2.87 -8.62 10.21
CA LYS A 71 3.54 -8.84 11.49
C LYS A 71 5.02 -9.19 11.31
N VAL A 72 5.34 -10.13 10.42
CA VAL A 72 6.73 -10.54 10.15
C VAL A 72 7.54 -9.39 9.57
N VAL A 73 6.97 -8.61 8.64
CA VAL A 73 7.68 -7.53 7.95
C VAL A 73 7.88 -6.31 8.86
N TYR A 74 6.92 -6.00 9.71
CA TYR A 74 7.04 -4.86 10.63
C TYR A 74 7.85 -5.22 11.88
N GLU A 75 7.51 -6.29 12.57
CA GLU A 75 8.00 -6.63 13.92
C GLU A 75 9.10 -7.71 13.94
N GLY A 76 9.43 -8.31 12.79
CA GLY A 76 10.50 -9.33 12.72
C GLY A 76 11.86 -8.77 13.12
N THR A 77 12.84 -9.65 13.37
CA THR A 77 14.20 -9.28 13.81
C THR A 77 14.86 -8.25 12.87
N ASP A 78 14.66 -8.39 11.56
CA ASP A 78 15.15 -7.45 10.53
C ASP A 78 13.96 -6.70 9.90
N GLY A 79 12.86 -6.54 10.65
CA GLY A 79 11.63 -5.87 10.23
C GLY A 79 11.77 -4.36 10.11
N LEU A 80 10.76 -3.70 9.56
CA LEU A 80 10.75 -2.26 9.36
C LEU A 80 11.01 -1.50 10.68
N LEU A 81 10.41 -1.96 11.79
CA LEU A 81 10.49 -1.29 13.08
C LEU A 81 11.84 -1.51 13.80
N SER A 82 12.67 -2.47 13.36
CA SER A 82 13.99 -2.73 13.90
C SER A 82 15.08 -1.83 13.30
N ALA A 83 14.77 -1.03 12.27
CA ALA A 83 15.73 -0.14 11.60
C ALA A 83 16.38 0.87 12.56
N GLY A 84 17.63 1.21 12.31
CA GLY A 84 18.41 2.15 13.12
C GLY A 84 17.96 3.60 12.97
N SER A 85 17.68 4.03 11.75
CA SER A 85 17.14 5.36 11.44
C SER A 85 15.64 5.41 11.68
N LYS A 86 15.15 6.47 12.32
CA LYS A 86 13.73 6.72 12.61
C LYS A 86 13.16 7.90 11.83
N THR A 87 13.82 8.31 10.75
CA THR A 87 13.47 9.51 9.99
C THR A 87 12.49 9.23 8.84
N ALA A 88 12.38 7.98 8.39
CA ALA A 88 11.49 7.62 7.30
C ALA A 88 10.02 7.61 7.74
N LEU A 89 9.14 8.11 6.87
CA LEU A 89 7.69 7.95 7.00
C LEU A 89 7.28 6.57 6.48
N ILE A 90 6.56 5.80 7.29
CA ILE A 90 5.98 4.52 6.86
C ILE A 90 4.54 4.77 6.41
N VAL A 91 4.24 4.37 5.17
CA VAL A 91 2.91 4.48 4.56
C VAL A 91 2.38 3.09 4.25
N ASP A 92 1.34 2.64 4.93
CA ASP A 92 0.70 1.38 4.58
C ASP A 92 -0.41 1.61 3.55
N MET A 93 -0.27 0.97 2.39
CA MET A 93 -1.25 1.05 1.29
C MET A 93 -2.01 -0.27 1.10
N GLY A 94 -1.86 -1.22 2.01
CA GLY A 94 -2.60 -2.47 2.07
C GLY A 94 -4.09 -2.25 2.39
N THR A 95 -4.85 -3.33 2.33
CA THR A 95 -6.25 -3.32 2.78
C THR A 95 -6.36 -4.11 4.08
N MET A 96 -6.79 -3.48 5.13
CA MET A 96 -6.95 -4.04 6.46
C MET A 96 -8.23 -3.54 7.12
N THR A 97 -8.56 -4.07 8.29
CA THR A 97 -9.64 -3.51 9.11
C THR A 97 -9.20 -2.20 9.78
N PRO A 98 -10.14 -1.31 10.15
CA PRO A 98 -9.80 -0.10 10.89
C PRO A 98 -9.02 -0.36 12.18
N ASP A 99 -9.40 -1.38 12.93
CA ASP A 99 -8.73 -1.76 14.19
C ASP A 99 -7.29 -2.22 13.94
N ALA A 100 -7.05 -2.99 12.85
CA ALA A 100 -5.71 -3.40 12.46
C ALA A 100 -4.84 -2.21 12.05
N ALA A 101 -5.39 -1.24 11.31
CA ALA A 101 -4.69 -0.02 10.94
C ALA A 101 -4.31 0.82 12.17
N ILE A 102 -5.23 0.98 13.12
CA ILE A 102 -4.98 1.69 14.38
C ILE A 102 -3.89 0.98 15.19
N ALA A 103 -3.97 -0.34 15.32
CA ALA A 103 -2.97 -1.12 16.05
C ALA A 103 -1.58 -1.02 15.38
N LEU A 104 -1.51 -1.11 14.05
CA LEU A 104 -0.27 -0.97 13.30
C LEU A 104 0.34 0.43 13.45
N GLY A 105 -0.47 1.48 13.34
CA GLY A 105 -0.04 2.85 13.55
C GLY A 105 0.50 3.07 14.95
N LYS A 106 -0.15 2.49 15.96
CA LYS A 106 0.29 2.57 17.36
C LYS A 106 1.68 1.95 17.56
N ILE A 107 1.88 0.70 17.16
CA ILE A 107 3.20 0.03 17.33
C ILE A 107 4.30 0.71 16.51
N THR A 108 3.95 1.27 15.35
CA THR A 108 4.88 2.02 14.50
C THR A 108 5.33 3.30 15.19
N ASN A 109 4.40 4.06 15.77
CA ASN A 109 4.69 5.27 16.52
C ASN A 109 5.48 4.99 17.82
N GLU A 110 5.14 3.91 18.54
CA GLU A 110 5.86 3.46 19.73
C GLU A 110 7.31 3.06 19.40
N ALA A 111 7.58 2.56 18.19
CA ALA A 111 8.92 2.29 17.70
C ALA A 111 9.67 3.55 17.23
N GLY A 112 9.04 4.73 17.28
CA GLY A 112 9.66 6.03 16.95
C GLY A 112 9.53 6.47 15.50
N PHE A 113 8.69 5.80 14.70
CA PHE A 113 8.41 6.19 13.31
C PHE A 113 7.10 6.97 13.18
N ASN A 114 7.01 7.82 12.17
CA ASN A 114 5.75 8.35 11.71
C ASN A 114 5.00 7.31 10.86
N PHE A 115 3.69 7.31 10.95
CA PHE A 115 2.82 6.37 10.25
C PHE A 115 1.63 7.05 9.59
N LEU A 116 1.36 6.66 8.35
CA LEU A 116 0.17 7.00 7.60
C LEU A 116 -0.40 5.74 6.96
N GLU A 117 -1.71 5.54 6.99
CA GLU A 117 -2.35 4.57 6.13
C GLU A 117 -2.87 5.25 4.86
N CYS A 118 -2.86 4.56 3.74
CA CYS A 118 -3.49 5.05 2.50
C CYS A 118 -3.94 3.89 1.61
N PRO A 119 -4.92 3.09 2.04
CA PRO A 119 -5.48 2.06 1.18
C PRO A 119 -6.00 2.67 -0.11
N VAL A 120 -5.94 1.90 -1.21
CA VAL A 120 -6.25 2.39 -2.54
C VAL A 120 -7.43 1.69 -3.19
N GLY A 121 -8.22 2.45 -3.91
CA GLY A 121 -9.23 1.96 -4.86
C GLY A 121 -8.63 1.88 -6.26
N GLY A 122 -8.89 0.75 -6.92
CA GLY A 122 -8.34 0.45 -8.25
C GLY A 122 -7.61 -0.90 -8.29
N THR A 123 -7.20 -1.28 -9.49
CA THR A 123 -6.52 -2.54 -9.77
C THR A 123 -5.17 -2.27 -10.46
N VAL A 124 -4.54 -3.29 -11.00
CA VAL A 124 -3.21 -3.21 -11.66
C VAL A 124 -3.17 -2.16 -12.79
N ALA A 125 -4.20 -2.09 -13.66
CA ALA A 125 -4.19 -1.14 -14.77
C ALA A 125 -4.28 0.34 -14.32
N PRO A 126 -5.21 0.73 -13.43
CA PRO A 126 -5.17 2.05 -12.80
C PRO A 126 -3.87 2.36 -12.05
N ALA A 127 -3.27 1.39 -11.34
CA ALA A 127 -2.01 1.60 -10.63
C ALA A 127 -0.88 1.95 -11.60
N ARG A 128 -0.75 1.19 -12.70
CA ARG A 128 0.23 1.46 -13.76
C ARG A 128 0.08 2.84 -14.39
N ALA A 129 -1.16 3.30 -14.52
CA ALA A 129 -1.49 4.60 -15.11
C ALA A 129 -1.43 5.79 -14.13
N GLY A 130 -1.07 5.59 -12.85
CA GLY A 130 -1.13 6.64 -11.84
C GLY A 130 -2.56 7.13 -11.56
N LYS A 131 -3.56 6.25 -11.66
CA LYS A 131 -5.00 6.59 -11.57
C LYS A 131 -5.71 5.89 -10.40
N LEU A 132 -5.00 5.51 -9.37
CA LEU A 132 -5.61 5.00 -8.15
C LEU A 132 -6.46 6.07 -7.45
N LEU A 133 -7.29 5.64 -6.52
CA LEU A 133 -7.97 6.50 -5.55
C LEU A 133 -7.36 6.20 -4.18
N GLY A 134 -6.68 7.17 -3.58
CA GLY A 134 -6.09 7.03 -2.25
C GLY A 134 -7.01 7.56 -1.16
N MET A 135 -7.13 6.84 -0.06
CA MET A 135 -7.91 7.22 1.12
C MET A 135 -6.97 7.24 2.32
N ALA A 136 -6.34 8.39 2.57
CA ALA A 136 -5.33 8.51 3.62
C ALA A 136 -5.98 8.67 4.99
N GLY A 137 -5.41 8.02 6.00
CA GLY A 137 -5.72 8.22 7.41
C GLY A 137 -4.45 8.46 8.20
N GLY A 138 -4.41 9.56 8.97
CA GLY A 138 -3.24 9.96 9.75
C GLY A 138 -3.24 11.45 10.04
N ASN A 139 -2.07 12.03 10.31
CA ASN A 139 -1.95 13.46 10.54
C ASN A 139 -1.67 14.25 9.24
N GLN A 140 -1.99 15.54 9.24
CA GLN A 140 -1.86 16.42 8.09
C GLN A 140 -0.39 16.59 7.63
N ALA A 141 0.55 16.69 8.57
CA ALA A 141 1.96 16.93 8.24
C ALA A 141 2.58 15.76 7.48
N ASP A 142 2.30 14.52 7.91
CA ASP A 142 2.75 13.31 7.22
C ASP A 142 2.06 13.17 5.86
N PHE A 143 0.76 13.51 5.77
CA PHE A 143 0.04 13.52 4.50
C PHE A 143 0.65 14.52 3.50
N ASP A 144 0.94 15.75 3.93
CA ASP A 144 1.54 16.78 3.08
C ASP A 144 2.95 16.37 2.61
N LEU A 145 3.73 15.70 3.46
CA LEU A 145 5.05 15.17 3.13
C LEU A 145 4.99 14.13 2.00
N VAL A 146 4.04 13.21 2.04
CA VAL A 146 3.93 12.11 1.07
C VAL A 146 3.06 12.45 -0.15
N LYS A 147 2.29 13.53 -0.10
CA LYS A 147 1.35 13.93 -1.15
C LYS A 147 1.97 13.95 -2.55
N PRO A 148 3.21 14.46 -2.79
CA PRO A 148 3.84 14.40 -4.10
C PRO A 148 4.02 12.98 -4.63
N VAL A 149 4.24 11.99 -3.75
CA VAL A 149 4.33 10.56 -4.13
C VAL A 149 2.96 10.01 -4.49
N PHE A 150 1.93 10.36 -3.72
CA PHE A 150 0.56 9.96 -4.02
C PHE A 150 0.07 10.50 -5.36
N GLU A 151 0.42 11.73 -5.73
CA GLU A 151 0.04 12.35 -7.00
C GLU A 151 0.62 11.62 -8.23
N MET A 152 1.75 10.90 -8.07
CA MET A 152 2.28 10.03 -9.12
C MET A 152 1.52 8.71 -9.25
N LEU A 153 0.94 8.21 -8.15
CA LEU A 153 0.26 6.92 -8.08
C LEU A 153 -1.26 7.02 -8.22
N CYS A 154 -1.84 8.16 -7.85
CA CYS A 154 -3.28 8.36 -7.71
C CYS A 154 -3.76 9.52 -8.58
N ARG A 155 -4.94 9.37 -9.18
CA ARG A 155 -5.66 10.50 -9.79
C ARG A 155 -6.28 11.42 -8.74
N ARG A 156 -6.51 10.90 -7.55
CA ARG A 156 -7.05 11.61 -6.40
C ARG A 156 -6.63 10.91 -5.13
N VAL A 157 -6.23 11.67 -4.14
CA VAL A 157 -5.96 11.20 -2.78
C VAL A 157 -6.52 12.22 -1.80
N GLU A 158 -7.18 11.76 -0.75
CA GLU A 158 -7.75 12.60 0.29
C GLU A 158 -7.34 12.10 1.67
N LEU A 159 -7.01 13.02 2.56
CA LEU A 159 -6.91 12.73 3.99
C LEU A 159 -8.34 12.70 4.56
N VAL A 160 -8.84 11.50 4.87
CA VAL A 160 -10.23 11.29 5.28
C VAL A 160 -10.43 11.25 6.79
N GLY A 161 -9.35 11.38 7.56
CA GLY A 161 -9.37 11.43 9.02
C GLY A 161 -8.11 10.88 9.65
N ASN A 162 -8.19 10.50 10.92
CA ASN A 162 -7.10 9.85 11.65
C ASN A 162 -6.85 8.43 11.14
N VAL A 163 -5.78 7.79 11.60
CA VAL A 163 -5.49 6.37 11.33
C VAL A 163 -6.71 5.51 11.67
N GLY A 164 -7.08 4.61 10.76
CA GLY A 164 -8.31 3.81 10.78
C GLY A 164 -9.40 4.35 9.86
N SER A 165 -9.41 5.67 9.58
CA SER A 165 -10.45 6.28 8.72
C SER A 165 -10.29 5.90 7.24
N GLY A 166 -9.04 5.76 6.76
CA GLY A 166 -8.75 5.30 5.41
C GLY A 166 -9.21 3.87 5.19
N ALA A 167 -8.90 2.97 6.14
CA ALA A 167 -9.35 1.59 6.13
C ALA A 167 -10.89 1.49 6.16
N ALA A 168 -11.56 2.27 7.01
CA ALA A 168 -13.02 2.33 7.08
C ALA A 168 -13.63 2.79 5.74
N MET A 169 -13.09 3.86 5.14
CA MET A 169 -13.53 4.34 3.83
C MET A 169 -13.30 3.30 2.75
N LYS A 170 -12.15 2.60 2.76
CA LYS A 170 -11.86 1.52 1.80
C LYS A 170 -12.87 0.38 1.89
N LEU A 171 -13.25 -0.05 3.09
CA LEU A 171 -14.27 -1.08 3.28
C LEU A 171 -15.64 -0.58 2.83
N ALA A 172 -15.99 0.66 3.15
CA ALA A 172 -17.25 1.27 2.76
C ALA A 172 -17.43 1.35 1.23
N ILE A 173 -16.39 1.69 0.46
CA ILE A 173 -16.49 1.72 -1.00
C ILE A 173 -16.47 0.32 -1.63
N ASN A 174 -15.92 -0.68 -0.95
CA ASN A 174 -15.90 -2.06 -1.44
C ASN A 174 -17.26 -2.76 -1.23
N LEU A 175 -18.04 -2.39 -0.23
CA LEU A 175 -19.31 -3.03 0.10
C LEU A 175 -20.33 -2.97 -1.05
N PRO A 176 -20.62 -1.80 -1.67
CA PRO A 176 -21.52 -1.74 -2.81
C PRO A 176 -21.07 -2.60 -4.01
N LEU A 177 -19.74 -2.71 -4.20
CA LEU A 177 -19.20 -3.54 -5.27
C LEU A 177 -19.45 -5.03 -5.02
N ALA A 178 -19.27 -5.50 -3.78
CA ALA A 178 -19.53 -6.88 -3.41
C ALA A 178 -21.02 -7.23 -3.56
N THR A 179 -21.92 -6.37 -3.06
CA THR A 179 -23.38 -6.58 -3.19
C THR A 179 -23.86 -6.50 -4.64
N TYR A 180 -23.24 -5.67 -5.47
CA TYR A 180 -23.55 -5.60 -6.91
C TYR A 180 -23.24 -6.93 -7.62
N TRP A 181 -22.06 -7.52 -7.37
CA TRP A 181 -21.69 -8.79 -7.98
C TRP A 181 -22.58 -9.94 -7.52
N GLU A 182 -22.97 -9.96 -6.24
CA GLU A 182 -23.91 -10.93 -5.72
C GLU A 182 -25.29 -10.79 -6.39
N ALA A 183 -25.84 -9.59 -6.41
CA ALA A 183 -27.13 -9.33 -7.05
C ALA A 183 -27.12 -9.65 -8.56
N LEU A 184 -26.01 -9.37 -9.25
CA LEU A 184 -25.84 -9.71 -10.67
C LEU A 184 -25.83 -11.23 -10.87
N SER A 185 -25.11 -11.97 -10.02
CA SER A 185 -25.04 -13.43 -10.09
C SER A 185 -26.42 -14.07 -9.91
N GLU A 186 -27.20 -13.63 -8.91
CA GLU A 186 -28.57 -14.07 -8.68
C GLU A 186 -29.49 -13.72 -9.85
N SER A 187 -29.37 -12.51 -10.41
CA SER A 187 -30.16 -12.06 -11.55
C SER A 187 -29.92 -12.93 -12.79
N LEU A 188 -28.65 -13.25 -13.08
CA LEU A 188 -28.30 -14.14 -14.19
C LEU A 188 -28.84 -15.58 -13.98
N SER A 189 -28.75 -16.09 -12.75
CA SER A 189 -29.28 -17.40 -12.40
C SER A 189 -30.77 -17.48 -12.61
N LEU A 190 -31.51 -16.42 -12.24
CA LEU A 190 -32.97 -16.32 -12.51
C LEU A 190 -33.30 -16.29 -14.01
N ALA A 191 -32.53 -15.52 -14.79
CA ALA A 191 -32.71 -15.42 -16.24
C ALA A 191 -32.51 -16.79 -16.92
N ILE A 192 -31.40 -17.49 -16.55
CA ILE A 192 -31.11 -18.84 -17.07
C ILE A 192 -32.20 -19.83 -16.68
N ALA A 193 -32.69 -19.83 -15.44
CA ALA A 193 -33.79 -20.67 -14.99
C ALA A 193 -35.10 -20.36 -15.74
N GLY A 194 -35.29 -19.14 -16.21
CA GLY A 194 -36.40 -18.71 -17.07
C GLY A 194 -36.24 -19.03 -18.56
N GLY A 195 -35.16 -19.70 -18.97
CA GLY A 195 -34.90 -20.12 -20.35
C GLY A 195 -34.21 -19.05 -21.22
N VAL A 196 -33.57 -18.05 -20.64
CA VAL A 196 -32.72 -17.11 -21.37
C VAL A 196 -31.37 -17.79 -21.66
N GLU A 197 -30.94 -17.80 -22.94
CA GLU A 197 -29.67 -18.36 -23.40
C GLU A 197 -28.50 -17.31 -23.39
#